data_e02f6dedff83d70e2d6b5aadc342c461
#
_entry.id   e02f6dedff83d70e2d6b5aadc342c461
#
_cell.length_a   1.000
_cell.length_b   1.000
_cell.length_c   1.000
_cell.angle_alpha   90.00
_cell.angle_beta   90.00
_cell.angle_gamma   90.00
#
_symmetry.space_group_name_H-M   'P 1'
#
loop_
_entity.id
_entity.type
_entity.pdbx_description
1 polymer ?
#
loop_
_entity_poly.entity_id
_entity_poly.type
_entity_poly.pdbx_seq_one_letter_code
_entity_poly.pdbx_strand_id
1 'polypeptide(L)'
;MQFSPEVLIVLGPLIAAGFAGLLQRYIGDRIAMIITTASIGLSLVLSWPIFIDFVWGEGHEKLIEIMPFIHVGDFQSTWSVRIDTMSAIMLVVVNTVSFLVHLYSWGYMSEDPHKARFFSYLSFFTFAMLALVTANDFLQLFFGWEGVGVASYLLIGFWYQKRSANDAAIKAFITNRVGDFGFALGIMAVFFLLGTIQFFPSSADHAALFSGVVNGVEVPGLLHHLEGLNLTIGSLSVPAAELCAVLLFIGAMGKSAQFFLHVWLPDAMEGPTPVSALIHAATMVTAGVFMVCRCGELFHIAPYASGFVTIIGGTTALFAATVGVAQNDIKRVVAYSTCSQLGYMFFAAGVGA
;
A
#
# COMPACT_ATOMS: atom_id res chain seq x y z
N MET A 1 10.66 -22.94 -6.46
CA MET A 1 9.95 -21.73 -6.89
C MET A 1 9.09 -22.10 -8.08
N GLN A 2 7.78 -22.18 -7.93
CA GLN A 2 6.89 -22.29 -9.09
C GLN A 2 6.79 -20.89 -9.70
N PHE A 3 7.23 -20.75 -10.95
CA PHE A 3 7.05 -19.52 -11.72
C PHE A 3 5.60 -19.45 -12.21
N SER A 4 4.70 -19.05 -11.32
CA SER A 4 3.32 -18.77 -11.70
C SER A 4 3.21 -17.35 -12.29
N PRO A 5 2.22 -17.08 -13.15
CA PRO A 5 1.99 -15.74 -13.70
C PRO A 5 1.82 -14.69 -12.60
N GLU A 6 1.17 -15.02 -11.50
CA GLU A 6 0.93 -14.14 -10.36
C GLU A 6 2.25 -13.68 -9.69
N VAL A 7 3.19 -14.61 -9.51
CA VAL A 7 4.53 -14.28 -8.98
C VAL A 7 5.30 -13.38 -9.94
N LEU A 8 5.17 -13.60 -11.25
CA LEU A 8 5.82 -12.77 -12.26
C LEU A 8 5.24 -11.35 -12.29
N ILE A 9 3.94 -11.17 -12.10
CA ILE A 9 3.30 -9.86 -11.98
C ILE A 9 3.98 -9.05 -10.87
N VAL A 10 4.21 -9.65 -9.70
CA VAL A 10 4.76 -8.95 -8.54
C VAL A 10 6.27 -8.75 -8.65
N LEU A 11 7.04 -9.81 -8.96
CA LEU A 11 8.50 -9.77 -8.95
C LEU A 11 9.10 -9.20 -10.24
N GLY A 12 8.40 -9.24 -11.36
CA GLY A 12 8.86 -8.70 -12.64
C GLY A 12 9.36 -7.26 -12.55
N PRO A 13 8.56 -6.32 -12.02
CA PRO A 13 8.97 -4.93 -11.82
C PRO A 13 10.21 -4.76 -10.92
N LEU A 14 10.38 -5.61 -9.89
CA LEU A 14 11.59 -5.59 -9.04
C LEU A 14 12.83 -5.98 -9.82
N ILE A 15 12.75 -7.08 -10.58
CA ILE A 15 13.84 -7.57 -11.41
C ILE A 15 14.24 -6.49 -12.43
N ALA A 16 13.25 -5.90 -13.11
CA ALA A 16 13.46 -4.82 -14.06
C ALA A 16 14.10 -3.58 -13.42
N ALA A 17 13.64 -3.19 -12.21
CA ALA A 17 14.22 -2.10 -11.44
C ALA A 17 15.69 -2.35 -11.10
N GLY A 18 16.02 -3.57 -10.66
CA GLY A 18 17.39 -3.99 -10.37
C GLY A 18 18.30 -3.92 -11.59
N PHE A 19 17.85 -4.48 -12.73
CA PHE A 19 18.60 -4.39 -13.99
C PHE A 19 18.80 -2.94 -14.44
N ALA A 20 17.75 -2.13 -14.44
CA ALA A 20 17.83 -0.73 -14.85
C ALA A 20 18.72 0.13 -13.93
N GLY A 21 18.65 -0.09 -12.60
CA GLY A 21 19.41 0.70 -11.64
C GLY A 21 20.87 0.28 -11.52
N LEU A 22 21.14 -1.03 -11.39
CA LEU A 22 22.49 -1.55 -11.13
C LEU A 22 23.34 -1.68 -12.39
N LEU A 23 22.72 -2.06 -13.52
CA LEU A 23 23.43 -2.31 -14.78
C LEU A 23 23.34 -1.15 -15.76
N GLN A 24 22.85 0.03 -15.37
CA GLN A 24 22.71 1.22 -16.22
C GLN A 24 23.97 1.51 -17.03
N ARG A 25 25.15 1.42 -16.41
CA ARG A 25 26.42 1.73 -17.06
C ARG A 25 26.75 0.82 -18.25
N TYR A 26 26.19 -0.40 -18.25
CA TYR A 26 26.45 -1.41 -19.29
C TYR A 26 25.36 -1.43 -20.36
N ILE A 27 24.11 -1.26 -19.96
CA ILE A 27 22.96 -1.40 -20.87
C ILE A 27 22.51 -0.06 -21.47
N GLY A 28 22.90 1.06 -20.86
CA GLY A 28 22.49 2.40 -21.29
C GLY A 28 21.04 2.75 -20.97
N ASP A 29 20.72 4.05 -21.02
CA ASP A 29 19.42 4.58 -20.60
C ASP A 29 18.24 4.02 -21.40
N ARG A 30 18.40 3.90 -22.73
CA ARG A 30 17.30 3.45 -23.62
C ARG A 30 16.87 2.02 -23.33
N ILE A 31 17.82 1.12 -23.10
CA ILE A 31 17.50 -0.28 -22.79
C ILE A 31 16.88 -0.38 -21.38
N ALA A 32 17.38 0.38 -20.40
CA ALA A 32 16.80 0.43 -19.07
C ALA A 32 15.32 0.88 -19.10
N MET A 33 14.99 1.91 -19.89
CA MET A 33 13.61 2.38 -20.10
C MET A 33 12.74 1.29 -20.75
N ILE A 34 13.25 0.58 -21.75
CA ILE A 34 12.51 -0.50 -22.44
C ILE A 34 12.22 -1.65 -21.46
N ILE A 35 13.23 -2.12 -20.72
CA ILE A 35 13.10 -3.26 -19.80
C ILE A 35 12.05 -2.96 -18.72
N THR A 36 12.12 -1.80 -18.08
CA THR A 36 11.18 -1.42 -17.03
C THR A 36 9.76 -1.25 -17.55
N THR A 37 9.58 -0.54 -18.67
CA THR A 37 8.26 -0.36 -19.28
C THR A 37 7.67 -1.67 -19.78
N ALA A 38 8.48 -2.53 -20.42
CA ALA A 38 8.01 -3.83 -20.90
C ALA A 38 7.62 -4.78 -19.75
N SER A 39 8.39 -4.77 -18.65
CA SER A 39 8.07 -5.57 -17.47
C SER A 39 6.70 -5.19 -16.88
N ILE A 40 6.42 -3.88 -16.73
CA ILE A 40 5.14 -3.43 -16.22
C ILE A 40 4.01 -3.67 -17.24
N GLY A 41 4.29 -3.52 -18.54
CA GLY A 41 3.36 -3.89 -19.58
C GLY A 41 2.99 -5.38 -19.58
N LEU A 42 3.96 -6.25 -19.31
CA LEU A 42 3.72 -7.67 -19.11
C LEU A 42 2.87 -7.92 -17.86
N SER A 43 3.20 -7.29 -16.73
CA SER A 43 2.42 -7.39 -15.50
C SER A 43 0.97 -6.92 -15.71
N LEU A 44 0.76 -5.86 -16.49
CA LEU A 44 -0.56 -5.38 -16.87
C LEU A 44 -1.34 -6.42 -17.67
N VAL A 45 -0.73 -6.98 -18.72
CA VAL A 45 -1.37 -7.99 -19.58
C VAL A 45 -1.75 -9.24 -18.77
N LEU A 46 -0.91 -9.66 -17.82
CA LEU A 46 -1.16 -10.82 -16.97
C LEU A 46 -2.20 -10.55 -15.86
N SER A 47 -2.38 -9.31 -15.44
CA SER A 47 -3.36 -8.97 -14.39
C SER A 47 -4.81 -8.90 -14.91
N TRP A 48 -5.02 -8.56 -16.20
CA TRP A 48 -6.36 -8.47 -16.76
C TRP A 48 -7.14 -9.78 -16.78
N PRO A 49 -6.58 -10.93 -17.20
CA PRO A 49 -7.26 -12.22 -17.10
C PRO A 49 -7.67 -12.57 -15.68
N ILE A 50 -6.81 -12.30 -14.68
CA ILE A 50 -7.11 -12.53 -13.26
C ILE A 50 -8.34 -11.69 -12.85
N PHE A 51 -8.33 -10.39 -13.19
CA PHE A 51 -9.45 -9.50 -12.87
C PHE A 51 -10.76 -9.94 -13.55
N ILE A 52 -10.69 -10.33 -14.83
CA ILE A 52 -11.86 -10.82 -15.57
C ILE A 52 -12.44 -12.07 -14.92
N ASP A 53 -11.60 -12.99 -14.49
CA ASP A 53 -12.02 -14.22 -13.81
C ASP A 53 -12.75 -13.94 -12.50
N PHE A 54 -12.26 -12.97 -11.71
CA PHE A 54 -12.92 -12.58 -10.45
C PHE A 54 -14.21 -11.75 -10.63
N VAL A 55 -14.34 -10.98 -11.72
CA VAL A 55 -15.51 -10.08 -11.92
C VAL A 55 -16.63 -10.78 -12.70
N TRP A 56 -16.28 -11.60 -13.71
CA TRP A 56 -17.26 -12.24 -14.60
C TRP A 56 -17.14 -13.75 -14.66
N GLY A 57 -16.15 -14.36 -14.02
CA GLY A 57 -15.93 -15.80 -13.91
C GLY A 57 -16.30 -16.36 -12.54
N GLU A 58 -15.83 -17.56 -12.27
CA GLU A 58 -15.94 -18.25 -10.97
C GLU A 58 -14.67 -18.06 -10.13
N GLY A 59 -14.04 -16.88 -10.20
CA GLY A 59 -12.74 -16.62 -9.62
C GLY A 59 -12.56 -17.19 -8.21
N HIS A 60 -11.58 -18.07 -8.06
CA HIS A 60 -11.26 -18.69 -6.77
C HIS A 60 -10.06 -18.00 -6.12
N GLU A 61 -10.14 -17.77 -4.84
CA GLU A 61 -9.03 -17.25 -4.05
C GLU A 61 -7.81 -18.18 -4.18
N LYS A 62 -6.64 -17.58 -4.39
CA LYS A 62 -5.37 -18.29 -4.53
C LYS A 62 -4.35 -17.72 -3.55
N LEU A 63 -3.66 -18.60 -2.86
CA LEU A 63 -2.49 -18.25 -2.06
C LEU A 63 -1.28 -19.01 -2.61
N ILE A 64 -0.25 -18.29 -3.03
CA ILE A 64 0.99 -18.83 -3.57
C ILE A 64 2.10 -18.45 -2.62
N GLU A 65 2.60 -19.41 -1.87
CA GLU A 65 3.76 -19.24 -0.99
C GLU A 65 5.05 -19.29 -1.81
N ILE A 66 5.91 -18.27 -1.64
CA ILE A 66 7.18 -18.16 -2.37
C ILE A 66 8.33 -18.68 -1.51
N MET A 67 8.44 -18.15 -0.29
CA MET A 67 9.50 -18.53 0.65
C MET A 67 9.14 -18.09 2.08
N PRO A 68 9.66 -18.79 3.11
CA PRO A 68 9.57 -18.29 4.48
C PRO A 68 10.33 -16.97 4.59
N PHE A 69 9.70 -15.97 5.25
CA PHE A 69 10.29 -14.65 5.44
C PHE A 69 10.93 -14.52 6.82
N ILE A 70 10.15 -14.69 7.89
CA ILE A 70 10.63 -14.71 9.26
C ILE A 70 9.96 -15.87 10.00
N HIS A 71 10.79 -16.71 10.65
CA HIS A 71 10.35 -17.80 11.50
C HIS A 71 11.11 -17.75 12.82
N VAL A 72 10.47 -17.25 13.88
CA VAL A 72 11.04 -17.16 15.22
C VAL A 72 10.00 -17.57 16.25
N GLY A 73 10.11 -18.79 16.77
CA GLY A 73 9.08 -19.35 17.67
C GLY A 73 7.71 -19.37 17.01
N ASP A 74 6.71 -18.80 17.66
CA ASP A 74 5.34 -18.73 17.16
C ASP A 74 5.14 -17.60 16.13
N PHE A 75 6.11 -16.67 16.02
CA PHE A 75 6.06 -15.61 15.02
C PHE A 75 6.49 -16.13 13.66
N GLN A 76 5.50 -16.32 12.77
CA GLN A 76 5.72 -16.86 11.44
C GLN A 76 5.16 -15.91 10.38
N SER A 77 6.00 -15.55 9.42
CA SER A 77 5.63 -14.80 8.22
C SER A 77 6.22 -15.48 6.99
N THR A 78 5.41 -15.62 5.98
CA THR A 78 5.78 -16.26 4.70
C THR A 78 5.57 -15.27 3.56
N TRP A 79 6.59 -15.06 2.75
CA TRP A 79 6.42 -14.27 1.54
C TRP A 79 5.49 -15.01 0.59
N SER A 80 4.35 -14.43 0.33
CA SER A 80 3.28 -15.03 -0.46
C SER A 80 2.63 -14.03 -1.42
N VAL A 81 1.93 -14.55 -2.41
CA VAL A 81 1.05 -13.78 -3.30
C VAL A 81 -0.36 -14.30 -3.11
N ARG A 82 -1.18 -13.49 -2.46
CA ARG A 82 -2.61 -13.75 -2.31
C ARG A 82 -3.38 -13.01 -3.39
N ILE A 83 -4.22 -13.74 -4.09
CA ILE A 83 -5.16 -13.20 -5.07
C ILE A 83 -6.57 -13.47 -4.58
N ASP A 84 -7.28 -12.42 -4.27
CA ASP A 84 -8.71 -12.36 -3.99
C ASP A 84 -9.32 -11.19 -4.79
N THR A 85 -10.61 -10.96 -4.67
CA THR A 85 -11.31 -9.91 -5.43
C THR A 85 -10.68 -8.53 -5.23
N MET A 86 -10.32 -8.17 -3.99
CA MET A 86 -9.71 -6.88 -3.68
C MET A 86 -8.31 -6.77 -4.31
N SER A 87 -7.49 -7.81 -4.17
CA SER A 87 -6.15 -7.85 -4.79
C SER A 87 -6.24 -7.81 -6.31
N ALA A 88 -7.18 -8.55 -6.93
CA ALA A 88 -7.36 -8.58 -8.38
C ALA A 88 -7.70 -7.19 -8.95
N ILE A 89 -8.60 -6.45 -8.29
CA ILE A 89 -8.93 -5.05 -8.64
C ILE A 89 -7.67 -4.19 -8.54
N MET A 90 -6.95 -4.26 -7.41
CA MET A 90 -5.77 -3.43 -7.18
C MET A 90 -4.62 -3.77 -8.15
N LEU A 91 -4.44 -5.05 -8.54
CA LEU A 91 -3.45 -5.43 -9.54
C LEU A 91 -3.67 -4.71 -10.87
N VAL A 92 -4.91 -4.68 -11.37
CA VAL A 92 -5.23 -4.00 -12.63
C VAL A 92 -5.07 -2.49 -12.49
N VAL A 93 -5.57 -1.88 -11.42
CA VAL A 93 -5.47 -0.43 -11.19
C VAL A 93 -4.00 0.01 -11.11
N VAL A 94 -3.20 -0.65 -10.27
CA VAL A 94 -1.78 -0.31 -10.09
C VAL A 94 -1.00 -0.49 -11.38
N ASN A 95 -1.14 -1.65 -12.05
CA ASN A 95 -0.37 -1.94 -13.27
C ASN A 95 -0.80 -1.03 -14.43
N THR A 96 -2.09 -0.71 -14.58
CA THR A 96 -2.58 0.18 -15.65
C THR A 96 -2.02 1.58 -15.48
N VAL A 97 -2.17 2.16 -14.29
CA VAL A 97 -1.67 3.51 -14.02
C VAL A 97 -0.15 3.56 -14.15
N SER A 98 0.55 2.59 -13.56
CA SER A 98 2.01 2.53 -13.64
C SER A 98 2.51 2.40 -15.08
N PHE A 99 1.88 1.57 -15.91
CA PHE A 99 2.25 1.43 -17.32
C PHE A 99 2.06 2.73 -18.11
N LEU A 100 0.91 3.40 -17.94
CA LEU A 100 0.66 4.68 -18.57
C LEU A 100 1.63 5.77 -18.12
N VAL A 101 1.98 5.78 -16.83
CA VAL A 101 2.99 6.70 -16.28
C VAL A 101 4.38 6.42 -16.86
N HIS A 102 4.76 5.14 -17.02
CA HIS A 102 6.02 4.79 -17.68
C HIS A 102 6.04 5.28 -19.13
N LEU A 103 4.98 5.04 -19.90
CA LEU A 103 4.88 5.54 -21.28
C LEU A 103 4.97 7.06 -21.35
N TYR A 104 4.24 7.76 -20.51
CA TYR A 104 4.28 9.24 -20.45
C TYR A 104 5.70 9.75 -20.11
N SER A 105 6.38 9.04 -19.20
CA SER A 105 7.71 9.41 -18.74
C SER A 105 8.78 9.34 -19.84
N TRP A 106 8.57 8.59 -20.93
CA TRP A 106 9.48 8.54 -22.06
C TRP A 106 9.67 9.92 -22.70
N GLY A 107 8.57 10.62 -22.90
CA GLY A 107 8.59 11.99 -23.41
C GLY A 107 9.01 12.99 -22.34
N TYR A 108 8.43 12.89 -21.14
CA TYR A 108 8.67 13.85 -20.07
C TYR A 108 10.14 13.91 -19.62
N MET A 109 10.81 12.75 -19.52
CA MET A 109 12.22 12.66 -19.10
C MET A 109 13.21 12.67 -20.27
N SER A 110 12.78 13.00 -21.50
CA SER A 110 13.61 12.90 -22.70
C SER A 110 14.90 13.73 -22.64
N GLU A 111 14.91 14.83 -21.92
CA GLU A 111 16.06 15.73 -21.78
C GLU A 111 16.86 15.52 -20.47
N ASP A 112 16.33 14.71 -19.52
CA ASP A 112 17.00 14.48 -18.23
C ASP A 112 18.18 13.51 -18.38
N PRO A 113 19.36 13.80 -17.82
CA PRO A 113 20.53 12.93 -17.90
C PRO A 113 20.43 11.65 -17.07
N HIS A 114 19.46 11.52 -16.18
CA HIS A 114 19.33 10.40 -15.23
C HIS A 114 18.08 9.53 -15.47
N LYS A 115 17.72 9.30 -16.74
CA LYS A 115 16.52 8.56 -17.14
C LYS A 115 16.45 7.16 -16.54
N ALA A 116 17.51 6.36 -16.66
CA ALA A 116 17.52 4.99 -16.15
C ALA A 116 17.26 4.92 -14.64
N ARG A 117 17.86 5.85 -13.85
CA ARG A 117 17.60 5.94 -12.42
C ARG A 117 16.12 6.23 -12.13
N PHE A 118 15.52 7.13 -12.90
CA PHE A 118 14.11 7.48 -12.77
C PHE A 118 13.19 6.27 -13.02
N PHE A 119 13.40 5.57 -14.13
CA PHE A 119 12.62 4.40 -14.49
C PHE A 119 12.83 3.21 -13.54
N SER A 120 14.05 3.07 -13.00
CA SER A 120 14.32 2.09 -11.95
C SER A 120 13.50 2.37 -10.69
N TYR A 121 13.44 3.62 -10.23
CA TYR A 121 12.66 4.01 -9.04
C TYR A 121 11.15 3.85 -9.26
N LEU A 122 10.64 4.20 -10.46
CA LEU A 122 9.23 3.98 -10.80
C LEU A 122 8.86 2.49 -10.76
N SER A 123 9.72 1.65 -11.34
CA SER A 123 9.49 0.20 -11.37
C SER A 123 9.59 -0.42 -9.98
N PHE A 124 10.56 0.03 -9.15
CA PHE A 124 10.68 -0.38 -7.75
C PHE A 124 9.46 0.04 -6.92
N PHE A 125 8.93 1.25 -7.16
CA PHE A 125 7.73 1.71 -6.51
C PHE A 125 6.52 0.83 -6.85
N THR A 126 6.38 0.47 -8.13
CA THR A 126 5.31 -0.43 -8.58
C THR A 126 5.40 -1.81 -7.92
N PHE A 127 6.62 -2.39 -7.87
CA PHE A 127 6.85 -3.63 -7.13
C PHE A 127 6.40 -3.55 -5.68
N ALA A 128 6.83 -2.49 -4.97
CA ALA A 128 6.51 -2.33 -3.55
C ALA A 128 4.99 -2.26 -3.31
N MET A 129 4.25 -1.59 -4.21
CA MET A 129 2.80 -1.54 -4.12
C MET A 129 2.15 -2.88 -4.45
N LEU A 130 2.65 -3.61 -5.46
CA LEU A 130 2.15 -4.95 -5.78
C LEU A 130 2.40 -5.93 -4.63
N ALA A 131 3.58 -5.89 -4.00
CA ALA A 131 3.91 -6.70 -2.83
C ALA A 131 2.98 -6.39 -1.63
N LEU A 132 2.57 -5.12 -1.47
CA LEU A 132 1.64 -4.68 -0.44
C LEU A 132 0.24 -5.26 -0.68
N VAL A 133 -0.32 -5.08 -1.88
CA VAL A 133 -1.71 -5.47 -2.16
C VAL A 133 -1.92 -6.97 -2.27
N THR A 134 -0.86 -7.73 -2.48
CA THR A 134 -0.90 -9.21 -2.53
C THR A 134 -0.42 -9.88 -1.25
N ALA A 135 -0.16 -9.11 -0.19
CA ALA A 135 0.27 -9.65 1.10
C ALA A 135 -0.83 -10.50 1.77
N ASN A 136 -0.45 -11.63 2.37
CA ASN A 136 -1.33 -12.45 3.20
C ASN A 136 -1.04 -12.29 4.70
N ASP A 137 -0.07 -11.51 5.09
CA ASP A 137 0.23 -11.18 6.48
C ASP A 137 0.59 -9.71 6.67
N PHE A 138 0.46 -9.23 7.90
CA PHE A 138 0.78 -7.85 8.24
C PHE A 138 2.25 -7.50 8.04
N LEU A 139 3.19 -8.45 8.21
CA LEU A 139 4.62 -8.16 8.08
C LEU A 139 5.00 -7.95 6.62
N GLN A 140 4.50 -8.79 5.70
CA GLN A 140 4.70 -8.58 4.27
C GLN A 140 4.00 -7.30 3.79
N LEU A 141 2.79 -7.03 4.28
CA LEU A 141 2.08 -5.77 4.00
C LEU A 141 2.91 -4.58 4.46
N PHE A 142 3.50 -4.65 5.68
CA PHE A 142 4.37 -3.61 6.21
C PHE A 142 5.67 -3.46 5.40
N PHE A 143 6.24 -4.55 4.90
CA PHE A 143 7.38 -4.48 3.99
C PHE A 143 7.05 -3.69 2.72
N GLY A 144 5.93 -4.00 2.05
CA GLY A 144 5.46 -3.22 0.91
C GLY A 144 5.16 -1.76 1.27
N TRP A 145 4.58 -1.53 2.45
CA TRP A 145 4.26 -0.22 3.01
C TRP A 145 5.50 0.66 3.19
N GLU A 146 6.58 0.09 3.74
CA GLU A 146 7.86 0.75 3.85
C GLU A 146 8.55 0.93 2.49
N GLY A 147 8.40 -0.07 1.61
CA GLY A 147 8.94 -0.03 0.25
C GLY A 147 8.39 1.13 -0.56
N VAL A 148 7.06 1.35 -0.55
CA VAL A 148 6.46 2.52 -1.22
C VAL A 148 6.88 3.83 -0.54
N GLY A 149 7.12 3.83 0.77
CA GLY A 149 7.65 4.99 1.50
C GLY A 149 9.06 5.37 1.05
N VAL A 150 9.97 4.42 0.97
CA VAL A 150 11.35 4.64 0.47
C VAL A 150 11.35 5.03 -1.00
N ALA A 151 10.58 4.34 -1.83
CA ALA A 151 10.49 4.67 -3.25
C ALA A 151 9.95 6.08 -3.49
N SER A 152 8.94 6.51 -2.72
CA SER A 152 8.40 7.87 -2.79
C SER A 152 9.44 8.92 -2.37
N TYR A 153 10.22 8.66 -1.31
CA TYR A 153 11.31 9.53 -0.90
C TYR A 153 12.33 9.74 -2.03
N LEU A 154 12.75 8.65 -2.69
CA LEU A 154 13.69 8.70 -3.81
C LEU A 154 13.12 9.42 -5.04
N LEU A 155 11.82 9.29 -5.27
CA LEU A 155 11.13 9.89 -6.41
C LEU A 155 10.79 11.36 -6.18
N ILE A 156 10.32 11.77 -5.00
CA ILE A 156 10.07 13.18 -4.65
C ILE A 156 11.39 13.96 -4.66
N GLY A 157 12.42 13.39 -4.05
CA GLY A 157 13.78 13.92 -4.02
C GLY A 157 14.60 13.63 -5.28
N PHE A 158 14.00 13.26 -6.41
CA PHE A 158 14.71 12.86 -7.62
C PHE A 158 15.69 13.93 -8.10
N TRP A 159 15.26 15.19 -8.09
CA TRP A 159 16.11 16.35 -8.36
C TRP A 159 16.79 16.83 -7.06
N TYR A 160 17.63 15.99 -6.48
CA TYR A 160 18.30 16.22 -5.19
C TYR A 160 19.17 17.50 -5.14
N GLN A 161 19.47 18.11 -6.28
CA GLN A 161 20.14 19.41 -6.36
C GLN A 161 19.22 20.57 -5.98
N LYS A 162 17.88 20.38 -6.04
CA LYS A 162 16.90 21.36 -5.60
C LYS A 162 16.63 21.19 -4.11
N ARG A 163 16.91 22.23 -3.32
CA ARG A 163 16.67 22.20 -1.88
C ARG A 163 15.20 21.96 -1.56
N SER A 164 14.26 22.57 -2.29
CA SER A 164 12.82 22.38 -2.09
C SER A 164 12.39 20.93 -2.26
N ALA A 165 12.96 20.19 -3.24
CA ALA A 165 12.66 18.78 -3.46
C ALA A 165 13.21 17.91 -2.32
N ASN A 166 14.41 18.22 -1.79
CA ASN A 166 14.97 17.51 -0.65
C ASN A 166 14.15 17.73 0.62
N ASP A 167 13.80 18.98 0.92
CA ASP A 167 13.00 19.34 2.08
C ASP A 167 11.62 18.66 2.01
N ALA A 168 11.00 18.62 0.83
CA ALA A 168 9.74 17.92 0.58
C ALA A 168 9.85 16.40 0.77
N ALA A 169 10.92 15.78 0.25
CA ALA A 169 11.16 14.35 0.40
C ALA A 169 11.37 13.97 1.86
N ILE A 170 12.19 14.71 2.60
CA ILE A 170 12.43 14.50 4.04
C ILE A 170 11.13 14.67 4.82
N LYS A 171 10.36 15.73 4.54
CA LYS A 171 9.07 15.99 5.19
C LYS A 171 8.10 14.83 4.96
N ALA A 172 7.96 14.38 3.70
CA ALA A 172 7.10 13.24 3.37
C ALA A 172 7.53 11.97 4.12
N PHE A 173 8.83 11.68 4.14
CA PHE A 173 9.36 10.49 4.80
C PHE A 173 9.12 10.52 6.32
N ILE A 174 9.45 11.63 7.00
CA ILE A 174 9.31 11.76 8.45
C ILE A 174 7.83 11.74 8.86
N THR A 175 6.95 12.47 8.15
CA THR A 175 5.52 12.49 8.46
C THR A 175 4.89 11.10 8.34
N ASN A 176 5.24 10.37 7.29
CA ASN A 176 4.79 8.98 7.13
C ASN A 176 5.34 8.08 8.25
N ARG A 177 6.60 8.28 8.68
CA ARG A 177 7.21 7.47 9.74
C ARG A 177 6.47 7.58 11.08
N VAL A 178 5.88 8.73 11.38
CA VAL A 178 5.01 8.89 12.56
C VAL A 178 3.80 7.96 12.48
N GLY A 179 3.16 7.87 11.31
CA GLY A 179 2.08 6.92 11.06
C GLY A 179 2.56 5.46 11.14
N ASP A 180 3.70 5.16 10.50
CA ASP A 180 4.28 3.82 10.44
C ASP A 180 4.63 3.26 11.83
N PHE A 181 4.99 4.13 12.77
CA PHE A 181 5.19 3.74 14.17
C PHE A 181 3.89 3.24 14.81
N GLY A 182 2.78 3.95 14.61
CA GLY A 182 1.46 3.48 15.06
C GLY A 182 1.08 2.14 14.42
N PHE A 183 1.33 1.99 13.11
CA PHE A 183 1.07 0.76 12.38
C PHE A 183 1.87 -0.43 12.94
N ALA A 184 3.17 -0.25 13.19
CA ALA A 184 4.02 -1.29 13.78
C ALA A 184 3.55 -1.71 15.17
N LEU A 185 3.14 -0.75 16.02
CA LEU A 185 2.54 -1.05 17.31
C LEU A 185 1.22 -1.82 17.18
N GLY A 186 0.41 -1.49 16.18
CA GLY A 186 -0.83 -2.22 15.86
C GLY A 186 -0.57 -3.67 15.48
N ILE A 187 0.43 -3.93 14.63
CA ILE A 187 0.86 -5.29 14.26
C ILE A 187 1.33 -6.08 15.49
N MET A 188 2.16 -5.45 16.33
CA MET A 188 2.64 -6.07 17.57
C MET A 188 1.48 -6.39 18.52
N ALA A 189 0.51 -5.48 18.66
CA ALA A 189 -0.66 -5.69 19.50
C ALA A 189 -1.51 -6.87 18.99
N VAL A 190 -1.76 -6.95 17.68
CA VAL A 190 -2.49 -8.06 17.06
C VAL A 190 -1.77 -9.39 17.32
N PHE A 191 -0.46 -9.46 17.08
CA PHE A 191 0.31 -10.67 17.35
C PHE A 191 0.30 -11.07 18.82
N PHE A 192 0.50 -10.11 19.74
CA PHE A 192 0.51 -10.39 21.16
C PHE A 192 -0.83 -10.93 21.68
N LEU A 193 -1.93 -10.48 21.10
CA LEU A 193 -3.28 -10.85 21.54
C LEU A 193 -3.80 -12.13 20.90
N LEU A 194 -3.46 -12.37 19.63
CA LEU A 194 -4.01 -13.47 18.83
C LEU A 194 -2.97 -14.54 18.46
N GLY A 195 -1.68 -14.31 18.69
CA GLY A 195 -0.60 -15.26 18.36
C GLY A 195 -0.32 -15.40 16.85
N THR A 196 -1.02 -14.64 16.00
CA THR A 196 -0.83 -14.66 14.55
C THR A 196 -0.89 -13.26 13.94
N ILE A 197 -0.25 -13.11 12.77
CA ILE A 197 -0.31 -11.91 11.94
C ILE A 197 -0.87 -12.21 10.53
N GLN A 198 -1.24 -13.45 10.26
CA GLN A 198 -1.78 -13.87 8.96
C GLN A 198 -3.22 -13.42 8.81
N PHE A 199 -3.55 -12.87 7.63
CA PHE A 199 -4.92 -12.45 7.34
C PHE A 199 -5.84 -13.65 7.16
N PHE A 200 -5.45 -14.59 6.31
CA PHE A 200 -6.24 -15.76 5.97
C PHE A 200 -5.42 -17.04 6.12
N PRO A 201 -6.05 -18.18 6.45
CA PRO A 201 -5.33 -19.41 6.67
C PRO A 201 -4.63 -19.90 5.40
N SER A 202 -3.37 -20.31 5.53
CA SER A 202 -2.60 -20.95 4.46
C SER A 202 -2.76 -22.48 4.45
N SER A 203 -3.08 -23.05 5.59
CA SER A 203 -3.41 -24.49 5.77
C SER A 203 -4.47 -24.64 6.86
N ALA A 204 -5.08 -25.83 6.95
CA ALA A 204 -6.10 -26.12 7.95
C ALA A 204 -5.59 -26.01 9.40
N ASP A 205 -4.28 -26.16 9.61
CA ASP A 205 -3.63 -26.11 10.92
C ASP A 205 -3.09 -24.71 11.28
N HIS A 206 -3.11 -23.75 10.35
CA HIS A 206 -2.60 -22.41 10.59
C HIS A 206 -3.71 -21.46 11.02
N ALA A 207 -3.55 -20.90 12.20
CA ALA A 207 -4.42 -19.85 12.72
C ALA A 207 -4.27 -18.55 11.92
N ALA A 208 -5.39 -17.91 11.59
CA ALA A 208 -5.43 -16.63 10.87
C ALA A 208 -6.44 -15.68 11.50
N LEU A 209 -6.36 -14.40 11.15
CA LEU A 209 -7.25 -13.35 11.67
C LEU A 209 -8.67 -13.54 11.16
N PHE A 210 -8.82 -13.73 9.85
CA PHE A 210 -10.11 -13.87 9.18
C PHE A 210 -10.40 -15.34 8.88
N SER A 211 -11.67 -15.69 8.82
CA SER A 211 -12.11 -17.01 8.37
C SER A 211 -11.75 -17.23 6.89
N GLY A 212 -11.53 -18.48 6.52
CA GLY A 212 -11.22 -18.83 5.14
C GLY A 212 -11.49 -20.31 4.85
N VAL A 213 -11.52 -20.68 3.58
CA VAL A 213 -11.71 -22.06 3.14
C VAL A 213 -10.39 -22.59 2.59
N VAL A 214 -9.87 -23.65 3.19
CA VAL A 214 -8.65 -24.33 2.76
C VAL A 214 -8.98 -25.77 2.38
N ASN A 215 -8.77 -26.14 1.12
CA ASN A 215 -9.06 -27.48 0.58
C ASN A 215 -10.52 -27.95 0.85
N GLY A 216 -11.48 -26.99 0.84
CA GLY A 216 -12.90 -27.29 1.11
C GLY A 216 -13.25 -27.39 2.60
N VAL A 217 -12.30 -27.14 3.50
CA VAL A 217 -12.52 -27.10 4.96
C VAL A 217 -12.58 -25.63 5.39
N GLU A 218 -13.62 -25.24 6.09
CA GLU A 218 -13.77 -23.90 6.65
C GLU A 218 -12.92 -23.80 7.93
N VAL A 219 -11.99 -22.83 7.94
CA VAL A 219 -11.10 -22.53 9.06
C VAL A 219 -11.62 -21.23 9.71
N PRO A 220 -12.02 -21.27 10.99
CA PRO A 220 -12.54 -20.09 11.67
C PRO A 220 -11.42 -19.05 11.91
N GLY A 221 -11.75 -17.76 11.78
CA GLY A 221 -10.87 -16.67 12.12
C GLY A 221 -10.78 -16.43 13.64
N LEU A 222 -9.68 -15.82 14.07
CA LEU A 222 -9.43 -15.55 15.50
C LEU A 222 -9.95 -14.19 15.98
N LEU A 223 -10.47 -13.34 15.10
CA LEU A 223 -10.90 -11.97 15.48
C LEU A 223 -11.97 -11.97 16.58
N HIS A 224 -12.84 -12.96 16.62
CA HIS A 224 -13.87 -13.07 17.66
C HIS A 224 -13.27 -13.18 19.08
N HIS A 225 -12.01 -13.60 19.24
CA HIS A 225 -11.34 -13.60 20.55
C HIS A 225 -11.04 -12.19 21.08
N LEU A 226 -11.05 -11.17 20.22
CA LEU A 226 -10.91 -9.77 20.64
C LEU A 226 -12.23 -9.18 21.17
N GLU A 227 -13.37 -9.82 20.86
CA GLU A 227 -14.67 -9.37 21.33
C GLU A 227 -14.77 -9.57 22.85
N GLY A 228 -15.02 -8.49 23.57
CA GLY A 228 -15.14 -8.50 25.01
C GLY A 228 -13.81 -8.54 25.79
N LEU A 229 -12.65 -8.68 25.10
CA LEU A 229 -11.35 -8.61 25.73
C LEU A 229 -11.01 -7.14 26.07
N ASN A 230 -10.77 -6.87 27.35
CA ASN A 230 -10.37 -5.55 27.82
C ASN A 230 -8.93 -5.57 28.31
N LEU A 231 -8.12 -4.63 27.84
CA LEU A 231 -6.76 -4.41 28.28
C LEU A 231 -6.76 -3.31 29.35
N THR A 232 -6.15 -3.59 30.49
CA THR A 232 -5.96 -2.59 31.55
C THR A 232 -4.60 -1.92 31.40
N ILE A 233 -4.60 -0.64 31.02
CA ILE A 233 -3.39 0.18 30.93
C ILE A 233 -3.46 1.20 32.07
N GLY A 234 -2.81 0.87 33.18
CA GLY A 234 -2.91 1.67 34.40
C GLY A 234 -4.33 1.63 35.00
N SER A 235 -5.02 2.76 35.02
CA SER A 235 -6.42 2.87 35.47
C SER A 235 -7.45 2.84 34.34
N LEU A 236 -7.00 2.78 33.08
CA LEU A 236 -7.87 2.76 31.90
C LEU A 236 -8.10 1.33 31.44
N SER A 237 -9.39 0.97 31.21
CA SER A 237 -9.77 -0.26 30.55
C SER A 237 -10.13 0.07 29.12
N VAL A 238 -9.37 -0.48 28.15
CA VAL A 238 -9.54 -0.25 26.72
C VAL A 238 -9.89 -1.58 26.03
N PRO A 239 -10.96 -1.67 25.24
CA PRO A 239 -11.23 -2.87 24.46
C PRO A 239 -10.07 -3.18 23.50
N ALA A 240 -9.67 -4.44 23.43
CA ALA A 240 -8.50 -4.86 22.67
C ALA A 240 -8.67 -4.61 21.15
N ALA A 241 -9.86 -4.89 20.61
CA ALA A 241 -10.19 -4.62 19.21
C ALA A 241 -10.03 -3.13 18.85
N GLU A 242 -10.52 -2.24 19.71
CA GLU A 242 -10.42 -0.79 19.52
C GLU A 242 -8.97 -0.32 19.49
N LEU A 243 -8.14 -0.81 20.41
CA LEU A 243 -6.73 -0.46 20.44
C LEU A 243 -6.01 -0.89 19.16
N CYS A 244 -6.20 -2.14 18.72
CA CYS A 244 -5.61 -2.65 17.50
C CYS A 244 -6.05 -1.83 16.27
N ALA A 245 -7.35 -1.60 16.13
CA ALA A 245 -7.92 -0.87 15.00
C ALA A 245 -7.43 0.59 14.93
N VAL A 246 -7.39 1.31 16.06
CA VAL A 246 -6.91 2.70 16.10
C VAL A 246 -5.40 2.76 15.78
N LEU A 247 -4.58 1.85 16.31
CA LEU A 247 -3.14 1.84 16.03
C LEU A 247 -2.86 1.57 14.54
N LEU A 248 -3.56 0.61 13.93
CA LEU A 248 -3.46 0.35 12.50
C LEU A 248 -3.93 1.56 11.67
N PHE A 249 -5.02 2.22 12.08
CA PHE A 249 -5.54 3.40 11.39
C PHE A 249 -4.58 4.60 11.46
N ILE A 250 -3.82 4.78 12.54
CA ILE A 250 -2.77 5.82 12.62
C ILE A 250 -1.76 5.63 11.47
N GLY A 251 -1.39 4.39 11.15
CA GLY A 251 -0.57 4.08 9.97
C GLY A 251 -1.24 4.52 8.66
N ALA A 252 -2.53 4.19 8.50
CA ALA A 252 -3.31 4.60 7.34
C ALA A 252 -3.41 6.12 7.19
N MET A 253 -3.57 6.85 8.30
CA MET A 253 -3.59 8.32 8.30
C MET A 253 -2.32 8.92 7.71
N GLY A 254 -1.15 8.34 7.99
CA GLY A 254 0.14 8.79 7.47
C GLY A 254 0.21 8.65 5.95
N LYS A 255 0.07 7.43 5.42
CA LYS A 255 0.19 7.14 3.98
C LYS A 255 -0.90 7.82 3.15
N SER A 256 -2.11 7.89 3.67
CA SER A 256 -3.26 8.47 2.95
C SER A 256 -3.49 9.95 3.27
N ALA A 257 -2.51 10.60 3.87
CA ALA A 257 -2.52 12.05 4.12
C ALA A 257 -3.82 12.54 4.76
N GLN A 258 -4.30 11.86 5.81
CA GLN A 258 -5.48 12.26 6.54
C GLN A 258 -5.19 13.42 7.50
N PHE A 259 -6.23 14.06 7.98
CA PHE A 259 -6.13 15.20 8.87
C PHE A 259 -5.09 14.96 9.99
N PHE A 260 -4.29 15.95 10.34
CA PHE A 260 -3.04 15.97 11.11
C PHE A 260 -1.80 15.51 10.33
N LEU A 261 -1.85 14.45 9.51
CA LEU A 261 -0.71 13.91 8.77
C LEU A 261 -0.73 14.23 7.26
N HIS A 262 -1.57 15.17 6.81
CA HIS A 262 -1.76 15.52 5.40
C HIS A 262 -0.66 16.45 4.82
N VAL A 263 0.12 17.10 5.67
CA VAL A 263 1.01 18.22 5.32
C VAL A 263 2.13 17.88 4.33
N TRP A 264 2.43 16.60 4.13
CA TRP A 264 3.48 16.15 3.21
C TRP A 264 2.99 16.06 1.76
N LEU A 265 1.70 15.79 1.53
CA LEU A 265 1.16 15.47 0.21
C LEU A 265 1.23 16.67 -0.77
N PRO A 266 0.85 17.90 -0.39
CA PRO A 266 1.01 19.07 -1.28
C PRO A 266 2.48 19.40 -1.62
N ASP A 267 3.41 19.16 -0.68
CA ASP A 267 4.82 19.42 -0.89
C ASP A 267 5.49 18.33 -1.75
N ALA A 268 4.93 17.10 -1.77
CA ALA A 268 5.37 16.03 -2.66
C ALA A 268 5.26 16.41 -4.17
N MET A 269 4.53 17.47 -4.51
CA MET A 269 4.42 18.01 -5.86
C MET A 269 5.72 18.66 -6.39
N GLU A 270 6.74 18.83 -5.56
CA GLU A 270 8.09 19.27 -5.98
C GLU A 270 8.82 18.23 -6.86
N GLY A 271 8.42 16.98 -6.78
CA GLY A 271 8.92 15.92 -7.65
C GLY A 271 8.45 16.03 -9.11
N PRO A 272 9.03 15.21 -10.02
CA PRO A 272 8.60 15.12 -11.41
C PRO A 272 7.10 14.81 -11.52
N THR A 273 6.41 15.38 -12.50
CA THR A 273 4.96 15.22 -12.67
C THR A 273 4.51 13.73 -12.79
N PRO A 274 5.22 12.82 -13.51
CA PRO A 274 4.86 11.41 -13.53
C PRO A 274 4.88 10.75 -12.14
N VAL A 275 5.78 11.20 -11.25
CA VAL A 275 5.86 10.72 -9.87
C VAL A 275 4.61 11.13 -9.10
N SER A 276 4.23 12.41 -9.21
CA SER A 276 3.01 12.90 -8.57
C SER A 276 1.79 12.10 -9.05
N ALA A 277 1.68 11.84 -10.36
CA ALA A 277 0.59 11.02 -10.91
C ALA A 277 0.57 9.61 -10.30
N LEU A 278 1.72 8.95 -10.19
CA LEU A 278 1.79 7.58 -9.65
C LEU A 278 1.47 7.54 -8.15
N ILE A 279 2.06 8.43 -7.34
CA ILE A 279 1.84 8.48 -5.89
C ILE A 279 0.38 8.75 -5.55
N HIS A 280 -0.28 9.68 -6.28
CA HIS A 280 -1.61 10.17 -5.93
C HIS A 280 -2.77 9.36 -6.53
N ALA A 281 -2.56 8.66 -7.66
CA ALA A 281 -3.68 8.02 -8.36
C ALA A 281 -4.02 6.62 -7.82
N ALA A 282 -3.04 5.71 -7.75
CA ALA A 282 -3.36 4.29 -7.57
C ALA A 282 -2.46 3.56 -6.57
N THR A 283 -1.55 4.28 -5.89
CA THR A 283 -0.49 3.58 -5.18
C THR A 283 -0.34 4.02 -3.72
N MET A 284 0.60 4.88 -3.38
CA MET A 284 0.97 5.15 -1.98
C MET A 284 -0.21 5.64 -1.13
N VAL A 285 -0.99 6.60 -1.65
CA VAL A 285 -2.08 7.20 -0.88
C VAL A 285 -3.31 6.28 -0.74
N THR A 286 -3.48 5.32 -1.64
CA THR A 286 -4.54 4.31 -1.55
C THR A 286 -4.18 3.14 -0.65
N ALA A 287 -2.89 2.97 -0.28
CA ALA A 287 -2.44 1.89 0.59
C ALA A 287 -3.13 1.90 1.96
N GLY A 288 -3.36 3.09 2.55
CA GLY A 288 -4.08 3.19 3.82
C GLY A 288 -5.55 2.80 3.71
N VAL A 289 -6.24 3.22 2.65
CA VAL A 289 -7.62 2.80 2.38
C VAL A 289 -7.68 1.29 2.16
N PHE A 290 -6.77 0.75 1.34
CA PHE A 290 -6.67 -0.70 1.10
C PHE A 290 -6.50 -1.47 2.41
N MET A 291 -5.63 -1.02 3.31
CA MET A 291 -5.39 -1.68 4.61
C MET A 291 -6.65 -1.65 5.48
N VAL A 292 -7.36 -0.51 5.57
CA VAL A 292 -8.61 -0.42 6.35
C VAL A 292 -9.69 -1.34 5.78
N CYS A 293 -9.84 -1.38 4.45
CA CYS A 293 -10.76 -2.30 3.79
C CYS A 293 -10.36 -3.77 3.98
N ARG A 294 -9.04 -4.08 3.93
CA ARG A 294 -8.51 -5.43 4.19
C ARG A 294 -8.82 -5.89 5.63
N CYS A 295 -8.80 -4.96 6.57
CA CYS A 295 -9.11 -5.22 7.98
C CYS A 295 -10.56 -4.86 8.34
N GLY A 296 -11.48 -4.82 7.37
CA GLY A 296 -12.87 -4.39 7.57
C GLY A 296 -13.59 -5.12 8.69
N GLU A 297 -13.39 -6.44 8.83
CA GLU A 297 -13.96 -7.22 9.93
C GLU A 297 -13.46 -6.75 11.31
N LEU A 298 -12.18 -6.37 11.42
CA LEU A 298 -11.64 -5.80 12.67
C LEU A 298 -12.30 -4.47 13.00
N PHE A 299 -12.50 -3.60 12.00
CA PHE A 299 -13.20 -2.32 12.20
C PHE A 299 -14.68 -2.51 12.51
N HIS A 300 -15.30 -3.60 12.03
CA HIS A 300 -16.69 -3.92 12.34
C HIS A 300 -16.90 -4.26 13.83
N ILE A 301 -15.97 -4.98 14.45
CA ILE A 301 -16.01 -5.31 15.89
C ILE A 301 -15.47 -4.18 16.79
N ALA A 302 -14.98 -3.08 16.20
CA ALA A 302 -14.40 -1.93 16.89
C ALA A 302 -15.17 -0.62 16.56
N PRO A 303 -16.38 -0.42 17.09
CA PRO A 303 -17.25 0.68 16.68
C PRO A 303 -16.70 2.08 17.00
N TYR A 304 -15.92 2.25 18.08
CA TYR A 304 -15.29 3.54 18.38
C TYR A 304 -14.16 3.86 17.42
N ALA A 305 -13.34 2.88 17.04
CA ALA A 305 -12.31 3.04 16.02
C ALA A 305 -12.95 3.35 14.66
N SER A 306 -14.02 2.66 14.29
CA SER A 306 -14.79 2.88 13.07
C SER A 306 -15.38 4.30 13.03
N GLY A 307 -15.95 4.76 14.16
CA GLY A 307 -16.39 6.14 14.34
C GLY A 307 -15.25 7.15 14.19
N PHE A 308 -14.06 6.84 14.74
CA PHE A 308 -12.87 7.67 14.60
C PHE A 308 -12.41 7.77 13.13
N VAL A 309 -12.39 6.65 12.39
CA VAL A 309 -12.10 6.62 10.94
C VAL A 309 -13.07 7.51 10.19
N THR A 310 -14.37 7.40 10.49
CA THR A 310 -15.43 8.21 9.86
C THR A 310 -15.23 9.70 10.10
N ILE A 311 -14.97 10.10 11.36
CA ILE A 311 -14.79 11.51 11.73
C ILE A 311 -13.54 12.08 11.05
N ILE A 312 -12.41 11.39 11.10
CA ILE A 312 -11.17 11.84 10.47
C ILE A 312 -11.34 11.92 8.95
N GLY A 313 -11.99 10.91 8.33
CA GLY A 313 -12.27 10.91 6.89
C GLY A 313 -13.13 12.10 6.48
N GLY A 314 -14.26 12.32 7.15
CA GLY A 314 -15.15 13.44 6.89
C GLY A 314 -14.50 14.81 7.12
N THR A 315 -13.71 14.95 8.19
CA THR A 315 -12.94 16.17 8.49
C THR A 315 -11.90 16.43 7.40
N THR A 316 -11.18 15.39 6.97
CA THR A 316 -10.19 15.51 5.89
C THR A 316 -10.85 15.94 4.59
N ALA A 317 -11.99 15.31 4.25
CA ALA A 317 -12.72 15.63 3.02
C ALA A 317 -13.09 17.10 2.95
N LEU A 318 -13.70 17.63 4.01
CA LEU A 318 -14.11 19.03 4.08
C LEU A 318 -12.91 19.99 4.13
N PHE A 319 -11.97 19.72 5.04
CA PHE A 319 -10.80 20.59 5.24
C PHE A 319 -9.94 20.68 3.95
N ALA A 320 -9.62 19.55 3.35
CA ALA A 320 -8.79 19.55 2.15
C ALA A 320 -9.49 20.23 0.96
N ALA A 321 -10.81 20.05 0.80
CA ALA A 321 -11.56 20.73 -0.23
C ALA A 321 -11.51 22.27 -0.06
N THR A 322 -11.70 22.79 1.15
CA THR A 322 -11.63 24.24 1.41
C THR A 322 -10.26 24.82 1.17
N VAL A 323 -9.19 24.12 1.56
CA VAL A 323 -7.81 24.55 1.29
C VAL A 323 -7.50 24.49 -0.20
N GLY A 324 -8.01 23.47 -0.91
CA GLY A 324 -7.83 23.32 -2.36
C GLY A 324 -8.36 24.51 -3.17
N VAL A 325 -9.51 25.06 -2.77
CA VAL A 325 -10.08 26.28 -3.41
C VAL A 325 -9.17 27.50 -3.27
N ALA A 326 -8.39 27.57 -2.21
CA ALA A 326 -7.49 28.73 -1.94
C ALA A 326 -6.11 28.58 -2.58
N GLN A 327 -5.80 27.48 -3.29
CA GLN A 327 -4.50 27.27 -3.92
C GLN A 327 -4.41 27.95 -5.29
N ASN A 328 -3.23 28.54 -5.58
CA ASN A 328 -2.92 29.15 -6.88
C ASN A 328 -2.15 28.21 -7.82
N ASP A 329 -1.53 27.16 -7.29
CA ASP A 329 -0.76 26.18 -8.07
C ASP A 329 -1.64 24.98 -8.40
N ILE A 330 -1.81 24.66 -9.69
CA ILE A 330 -2.64 23.57 -10.18
C ILE A 330 -2.23 22.21 -9.60
N LYS A 331 -0.94 21.96 -9.40
CA LYS A 331 -0.47 20.73 -8.78
C LYS A 331 -0.92 20.61 -7.33
N ARG A 332 -0.87 21.72 -6.57
CA ARG A 332 -1.36 21.76 -5.18
C ARG A 332 -2.87 21.63 -5.10
N VAL A 333 -3.62 22.23 -6.04
CA VAL A 333 -5.08 22.02 -6.14
C VAL A 333 -5.39 20.54 -6.29
N VAL A 334 -4.71 19.83 -7.21
CA VAL A 334 -4.87 18.39 -7.43
C VAL A 334 -4.49 17.59 -6.17
N ALA A 335 -3.43 17.96 -5.45
CA ALA A 335 -3.03 17.30 -4.21
C ALA A 335 -4.09 17.40 -3.13
N TYR A 336 -4.64 18.59 -2.89
CA TYR A 336 -5.72 18.77 -1.91
C TYR A 336 -7.01 18.10 -2.34
N SER A 337 -7.31 18.07 -3.64
CA SER A 337 -8.41 17.27 -4.19
C SER A 337 -8.22 15.78 -3.89
N THR A 338 -7.01 15.26 -4.04
CA THR A 338 -6.69 13.86 -3.68
C THR A 338 -6.89 13.61 -2.19
N CYS A 339 -6.39 14.49 -1.30
CA CYS A 339 -6.65 14.38 0.14
C CYS A 339 -8.16 14.30 0.45
N SER A 340 -8.94 15.17 -0.20
CA SER A 340 -10.39 15.21 -0.02
C SER A 340 -11.06 13.90 -0.46
N GLN A 341 -10.70 13.36 -1.62
CA GLN A 341 -11.25 12.11 -2.13
C GLN A 341 -10.89 10.91 -1.24
N LEU A 342 -9.66 10.86 -0.75
CA LEU A 342 -9.26 9.85 0.24
C LEU A 342 -10.06 9.98 1.54
N GLY A 343 -10.34 11.20 1.98
CA GLY A 343 -11.24 11.46 3.10
C GLY A 343 -12.62 10.86 2.91
N TYR A 344 -13.22 10.98 1.71
CA TYR A 344 -14.49 10.31 1.39
C TYR A 344 -14.38 8.79 1.43
N MET A 345 -13.26 8.21 0.95
CA MET A 345 -13.06 6.76 1.00
C MET A 345 -12.97 6.25 2.45
N PHE A 346 -12.26 6.97 3.34
CA PHE A 346 -12.22 6.62 4.76
C PHE A 346 -13.57 6.84 5.45
N PHE A 347 -14.28 7.89 5.10
CA PHE A 347 -15.63 8.12 5.61
C PHE A 347 -16.54 6.92 5.27
N ALA A 348 -16.53 6.47 4.01
CA ALA A 348 -17.29 5.32 3.57
C ALA A 348 -16.85 4.04 4.30
N ALA A 349 -15.54 3.75 4.32
CA ALA A 349 -15.00 2.57 5.02
C ALA A 349 -15.34 2.57 6.52
N GLY A 350 -15.34 3.74 7.16
CA GLY A 350 -15.67 3.89 8.59
C GLY A 350 -17.15 3.68 8.90
N VAL A 351 -18.08 3.90 7.97
CA VAL A 351 -19.50 3.58 8.16
C VAL A 351 -19.84 2.15 7.70
N GLY A 352 -18.86 1.38 7.23
CA GLY A 352 -19.04 -0.01 6.80
C GLY A 352 -19.66 -0.15 5.41
N ALA A 353 -19.47 0.86 4.52
CA ALA A 353 -19.99 0.86 3.16
C ALA A 353 -18.99 0.34 2.14
#